data_f39a7dc8d7acfce234367ce4bbbaf656
#
_entry.id   f39a7dc8d7acfce234367ce4bbbaf656
#
_cell.length_a   1.000
_cell.length_b   1.000
_cell.length_c   1.000
_cell.angle_alpha   90.00
_cell.angle_beta   90.00
_cell.angle_gamma   90.00
#
_symmetry.space_group_name_H-M   'P 1'
#
loop_
_entity.id
_entity.type
_entity.pdbx_description
1 polymer ?
#
loop_
_entity_poly.entity_id
_entity_poly.type
_entity_poly.pdbx_seq_one_letter_code
_entity_poly.pdbx_strand_id
1 'polypeptide(L)'
;MKKILLSIFLCLPFLLSAQPYTIKHLSIREGLSNNHVVSIAQDKRGSLWFATEEGLNKFDGIRFLTYYKEETTGKQSITGNELNCLLDDPVDSILWIGTQRAGINAYNYANDSFITYRHNENNPESLVTDDVTKIIAASDGNLWICTYWKGVDYFDKQTGQFTHYNTETVPGFASNHIWSAIDGGNGLLYIGHVDRGFSILSIKDKTVKNFTHEPQTPNSLPGNEVTCVYKDKSGNIWIGTDRGVVLFNPEAESFIPFDDKTNCISYRVYDIRQLD
;
A
#
# COMPACT_ATOMS: atom_id res chain seq x y z
N MET A 1 -5.98 -4.70 -77.52
CA MET A 1 -6.98 -4.92 -76.44
C MET A 1 -6.23 -5.02 -75.12
N LYS A 2 -6.21 -3.96 -74.30
CA LYS A 2 -5.55 -3.93 -73.01
C LYS A 2 -6.58 -4.35 -71.91
N LYS A 3 -6.31 -5.45 -71.20
CA LYS A 3 -7.10 -5.89 -70.07
C LYS A 3 -6.72 -5.05 -68.87
N ILE A 4 -7.67 -4.26 -68.35
CA ILE A 4 -7.56 -3.53 -67.10
C ILE A 4 -7.94 -4.51 -66.00
N LEU A 5 -6.98 -4.87 -65.13
CA LEU A 5 -7.21 -5.64 -63.93
C LEU A 5 -7.66 -4.64 -62.82
N LEU A 6 -8.92 -4.69 -62.44
CA LEU A 6 -9.49 -3.90 -61.37
C LEU A 6 -9.20 -4.63 -60.04
N SER A 7 -8.20 -4.17 -59.29
CA SER A 7 -7.95 -4.66 -57.92
C SER A 7 -8.96 -4.04 -56.95
N ILE A 8 -9.94 -4.82 -56.54
CA ILE A 8 -10.86 -4.46 -55.47
C ILE A 8 -10.11 -4.66 -54.16
N PHE A 9 -9.64 -3.56 -53.54
CA PHE A 9 -9.13 -3.55 -52.17
C PHE A 9 -10.34 -3.67 -51.23
N LEU A 10 -10.55 -4.88 -50.70
CA LEU A 10 -11.57 -5.13 -49.69
C LEU A 10 -11.06 -4.54 -48.38
N CYS A 11 -11.42 -3.30 -48.07
CA CYS A 11 -11.26 -2.73 -46.72
C CYS A 11 -12.23 -3.45 -45.78
N LEU A 12 -11.77 -4.48 -45.10
CA LEU A 12 -12.45 -4.99 -43.93
C LEU A 12 -12.34 -3.89 -42.83
N PRO A 13 -13.46 -3.33 -42.37
CA PRO A 13 -13.44 -2.51 -41.15
C PRO A 13 -13.06 -3.45 -40.02
N PHE A 14 -11.91 -3.24 -39.42
CA PHE A 14 -11.62 -3.75 -38.08
C PHE A 14 -12.65 -3.11 -37.14
N LEU A 15 -13.72 -3.81 -36.88
CA LEU A 15 -14.63 -3.51 -35.78
C LEU A 15 -13.79 -3.76 -34.50
N LEU A 16 -13.08 -2.74 -34.06
CA LEU A 16 -12.62 -2.64 -32.68
C LEU A 16 -13.89 -2.59 -31.83
N SER A 17 -14.36 -3.77 -31.44
CA SER A 17 -15.40 -3.89 -30.45
C SER A 17 -14.77 -3.44 -29.12
N ALA A 18 -14.94 -2.17 -28.79
CA ALA A 18 -14.70 -1.72 -27.44
C ALA A 18 -15.66 -2.52 -26.56
N GLN A 19 -15.12 -3.40 -25.72
CA GLN A 19 -15.98 -4.09 -24.75
C GLN A 19 -16.53 -3.03 -23.82
N PRO A 20 -17.87 -2.92 -23.72
CA PRO A 20 -18.47 -1.96 -22.80
C PRO A 20 -18.09 -2.38 -21.37
N TYR A 21 -17.35 -1.51 -20.66
CA TYR A 21 -17.12 -1.72 -19.25
C TYR A 21 -18.44 -1.65 -18.50
N THR A 22 -18.78 -2.71 -17.80
CA THR A 22 -19.93 -2.71 -16.89
C THR A 22 -19.46 -2.20 -15.53
N ILE A 23 -19.93 -1.03 -15.15
CA ILE A 23 -19.67 -0.48 -13.81
C ILE A 23 -20.66 -1.07 -12.83
N LYS A 24 -20.17 -1.78 -11.82
CA LYS A 24 -20.98 -2.29 -10.70
C LYS A 24 -20.66 -1.46 -9.46
N HIS A 25 -21.69 -0.87 -8.88
CA HIS A 25 -21.58 -0.18 -7.61
C HIS A 25 -21.75 -1.16 -6.45
N LEU A 26 -20.80 -1.18 -5.51
CA LEU A 26 -20.85 -2.01 -4.31
C LEU A 26 -20.93 -1.09 -3.09
N SER A 27 -21.92 -1.29 -2.24
CA SER A 27 -22.19 -0.49 -1.06
C SER A 27 -22.77 -1.36 0.07
N ILE A 28 -23.16 -0.75 1.16
CA ILE A 28 -23.88 -1.43 2.25
C ILE A 28 -25.18 -2.09 1.77
N ARG A 29 -25.80 -1.62 0.69
CA ARG A 29 -27.01 -2.22 0.10
C ARG A 29 -26.73 -3.58 -0.51
N GLU A 30 -25.52 -3.77 -1.06
CA GLU A 30 -25.07 -5.03 -1.66
C GLU A 30 -24.41 -5.95 -0.62
N GLY A 31 -24.26 -5.51 0.64
CA GLY A 31 -23.75 -6.31 1.77
C GLY A 31 -22.36 -5.94 2.27
N LEU A 32 -21.80 -4.82 1.81
CA LEU A 32 -20.56 -4.26 2.39
C LEU A 32 -20.83 -3.77 3.82
N SER A 33 -19.92 -3.97 4.75
CA SER A 33 -20.10 -3.58 6.16
C SER A 33 -20.14 -2.07 6.37
N ASN A 34 -19.36 -1.32 5.59
CA ASN A 34 -19.32 0.15 5.63
C ASN A 34 -18.92 0.70 4.27
N ASN A 35 -19.46 1.86 3.87
CA ASN A 35 -19.13 2.51 2.60
C ASN A 35 -17.75 3.18 2.60
N HIS A 36 -17.13 3.39 3.75
CA HIS A 36 -15.76 3.90 3.84
C HIS A 36 -14.77 2.75 3.69
N VAL A 37 -14.38 2.49 2.46
CA VAL A 37 -13.37 1.49 2.09
C VAL A 37 -12.00 2.15 2.11
N VAL A 38 -11.11 1.66 2.96
CA VAL A 38 -9.75 2.21 3.15
C VAL A 38 -8.68 1.42 2.40
N SER A 39 -8.94 0.14 2.13
CA SER A 39 -8.00 -0.71 1.37
C SER A 39 -8.72 -1.83 0.65
N ILE A 40 -8.20 -2.22 -0.52
CA ILE A 40 -8.70 -3.33 -1.32
C ILE A 40 -7.53 -4.23 -1.69
N ALA A 41 -7.73 -5.55 -1.57
CA ALA A 41 -6.82 -6.56 -2.05
C ALA A 41 -7.57 -7.62 -2.87
N GLN A 42 -6.88 -8.26 -3.81
CA GLN A 42 -7.40 -9.41 -4.53
C GLN A 42 -6.58 -10.63 -4.17
N ASP A 43 -7.25 -11.70 -3.73
CA ASP A 43 -6.57 -12.96 -3.44
C ASP A 43 -6.29 -13.78 -4.71
N LYS A 44 -5.41 -14.77 -4.60
CA LYS A 44 -5.03 -15.67 -5.71
C LYS A 44 -6.21 -16.48 -6.31
N ARG A 45 -7.35 -16.50 -5.64
CA ARG A 45 -8.60 -17.16 -6.11
C ARG A 45 -9.52 -16.19 -6.83
N GLY A 46 -9.14 -14.90 -6.90
CA GLY A 46 -9.90 -13.85 -7.55
C GLY A 46 -10.94 -13.16 -6.67
N SER A 47 -11.09 -13.54 -5.39
CA SER A 47 -11.97 -12.83 -4.46
C SER A 47 -11.39 -11.46 -4.13
N LEU A 48 -12.25 -10.46 -4.00
CA LEU A 48 -11.87 -9.13 -3.53
C LEU A 48 -12.07 -9.02 -2.02
N TRP A 49 -11.09 -8.43 -1.36
CA TRP A 49 -11.12 -8.14 0.07
C TRP A 49 -11.16 -6.65 0.29
N PHE A 50 -12.07 -6.20 1.15
CA PHE A 50 -12.27 -4.79 1.46
C PHE A 50 -12.06 -4.57 2.96
N ALA A 51 -11.08 -3.74 3.30
CA ALA A 51 -10.95 -3.20 4.63
C ALA A 51 -11.82 -1.95 4.74
N THR A 52 -12.62 -1.88 5.79
CA THR A 52 -13.49 -0.74 6.07
C THR A 52 -13.30 -0.27 7.52
N GLU A 53 -13.93 0.84 7.89
CA GLU A 53 -14.02 1.28 9.29
C GLU A 53 -14.90 0.36 10.17
N GLU A 54 -15.64 -0.58 9.57
CA GLU A 54 -16.52 -1.50 10.29
C GLU A 54 -16.35 -2.95 9.80
N GLY A 55 -15.11 -3.44 9.80
CA GLY A 55 -14.81 -4.85 9.56
C GLY A 55 -14.17 -5.16 8.21
N LEU A 56 -13.84 -6.43 8.06
CA LEU A 56 -13.24 -7.01 6.86
C LEU A 56 -14.31 -7.69 6.03
N ASN A 57 -14.34 -7.40 4.74
CA ASN A 57 -15.31 -7.97 3.82
C ASN A 57 -14.61 -8.75 2.71
N LYS A 58 -15.09 -9.95 2.43
CA LYS A 58 -14.70 -10.76 1.28
C LYS A 58 -15.85 -10.80 0.29
N PHE A 59 -15.56 -10.51 -0.98
CA PHE A 59 -16.51 -10.57 -2.08
C PHE A 59 -16.06 -11.62 -3.11
N ASP A 60 -16.90 -12.63 -3.33
CA ASP A 60 -16.63 -13.74 -4.26
C ASP A 60 -17.13 -13.48 -5.71
N GLY A 61 -17.56 -12.25 -6.00
CA GLY A 61 -18.20 -11.87 -7.27
C GLY A 61 -19.73 -11.86 -7.20
N ILE A 62 -20.32 -12.51 -6.19
CA ILE A 62 -21.78 -12.68 -6.03
C ILE A 62 -22.24 -12.06 -4.71
N ARG A 63 -21.59 -12.38 -3.60
CA ARG A 63 -22.01 -12.01 -2.25
C ARG A 63 -20.82 -11.57 -1.39
N PHE A 64 -21.13 -10.81 -0.34
CA PHE A 64 -20.21 -10.48 0.71
C PHE A 64 -20.24 -11.49 1.86
N LEU A 65 -19.08 -11.81 2.39
CA LEU A 65 -18.87 -12.43 3.70
C LEU A 65 -18.10 -11.42 4.56
N THR A 66 -18.65 -11.08 5.72
CA THR A 66 -18.05 -10.07 6.61
C THR A 66 -17.49 -10.70 7.87
N TYR A 67 -16.31 -10.24 8.27
CA TYR A 67 -15.64 -10.62 9.50
C TYR A 67 -15.60 -9.42 10.42
N TYR A 68 -16.09 -9.60 11.64
CA TYR A 68 -16.08 -8.59 12.71
C TYR A 68 -15.24 -9.07 13.88
N LYS A 69 -14.82 -8.11 14.73
CA LYS A 69 -14.29 -8.44 16.03
C LYS A 69 -15.36 -9.18 16.85
N GLU A 70 -15.01 -10.36 17.33
CA GLU A 70 -15.89 -11.16 18.19
C GLU A 70 -15.30 -11.26 19.61
N GLU A 71 -16.11 -10.93 20.62
CA GLU A 71 -15.69 -10.97 22.03
C GLU A 71 -16.26 -12.17 22.78
N THR A 72 -17.31 -12.80 22.28
CA THR A 72 -18.17 -13.72 23.07
C THR A 72 -18.12 -15.18 22.66
N THR A 73 -17.76 -15.50 21.43
CA THR A 73 -17.95 -16.86 20.90
C THR A 73 -16.70 -17.75 21.02
N GLY A 74 -15.55 -17.23 21.43
CA GLY A 74 -14.26 -17.93 21.43
C GLY A 74 -13.75 -18.28 20.02
N LYS A 75 -14.44 -17.83 18.99
CA LYS A 75 -14.00 -17.95 17.61
C LYS A 75 -12.84 -17.00 17.36
N GLN A 76 -11.81 -17.48 16.68
CA GLN A 76 -10.75 -16.59 16.20
C GLN A 76 -11.35 -15.61 15.19
N SER A 77 -11.18 -14.32 15.44
CA SER A 77 -11.70 -13.23 14.61
C SER A 77 -10.66 -12.13 14.50
N ILE A 78 -10.96 -11.09 13.71
CA ILE A 78 -10.15 -9.87 13.71
C ILE A 78 -10.21 -9.18 15.08
N THR A 79 -9.12 -8.52 15.46
CA THR A 79 -8.97 -7.89 16.78
C THR A 79 -9.62 -6.53 16.91
N GLY A 80 -9.94 -5.89 15.80
CA GLY A 80 -10.61 -4.59 15.72
C GLY A 80 -11.36 -4.43 14.41
N ASN A 81 -12.44 -3.65 14.43
CA ASN A 81 -13.24 -3.40 13.24
C ASN A 81 -12.71 -2.24 12.38
N GLU A 82 -12.00 -1.28 12.99
CA GLU A 82 -11.40 -0.14 12.27
C GLU A 82 -10.11 -0.61 11.58
N LEU A 83 -10.21 -0.90 10.28
CA LEU A 83 -9.09 -1.41 9.47
C LEU A 83 -8.42 -0.27 8.69
N ASN A 84 -7.11 -0.37 8.48
CA ASN A 84 -6.34 0.64 7.75
C ASN A 84 -5.73 0.10 6.44
N CYS A 85 -5.29 -1.15 6.41
CA CYS A 85 -4.62 -1.69 5.23
C CYS A 85 -4.77 -3.19 5.09
N LEU A 86 -4.65 -3.66 3.85
CA LEU A 86 -4.58 -5.06 3.47
C LEU A 86 -3.34 -5.32 2.63
N LEU A 87 -2.75 -6.51 2.80
CA LEU A 87 -1.74 -7.06 1.92
C LEU A 87 -2.03 -8.54 1.68
N ASP A 88 -2.35 -8.93 0.43
CA ASP A 88 -2.29 -10.33 0.03
C ASP A 88 -0.81 -10.73 -0.07
N ASP A 89 -0.38 -11.68 0.74
CA ASP A 89 1.03 -12.05 0.81
C ASP A 89 1.47 -12.69 -0.51
N PRO A 90 2.52 -12.14 -1.18
CA PRO A 90 2.97 -12.68 -2.46
C PRO A 90 3.60 -14.08 -2.32
N VAL A 91 4.07 -14.44 -1.13
CA VAL A 91 4.77 -15.72 -0.85
C VAL A 91 3.83 -16.71 -0.19
N ASP A 92 3.20 -16.30 0.91
CA ASP A 92 2.37 -17.16 1.73
C ASP A 92 0.89 -17.07 1.35
N SER A 93 0.09 -18.03 1.78
CA SER A 93 -1.38 -18.01 1.61
C SER A 93 -2.03 -17.31 2.79
N ILE A 94 -1.67 -16.04 3.00
CA ILE A 94 -2.10 -15.20 4.12
C ILE A 94 -2.54 -13.83 3.60
N LEU A 95 -3.66 -13.33 4.12
CA LEU A 95 -4.03 -11.92 4.04
C LEU A 95 -3.62 -11.24 5.33
N TRP A 96 -2.71 -10.28 5.22
CA TRP A 96 -2.32 -9.41 6.32
C TRP A 96 -3.25 -8.22 6.43
N ILE A 97 -3.69 -7.91 7.64
CA ILE A 97 -4.71 -6.90 7.94
C ILE A 97 -4.18 -6.00 9.04
N GLY A 98 -3.90 -4.75 8.71
CA GLY A 98 -3.52 -3.71 9.67
C GLY A 98 -4.74 -2.99 10.22
N THR A 99 -4.77 -2.74 11.52
CA THR A 99 -5.86 -2.07 12.21
C THR A 99 -5.44 -0.72 12.77
N GLN A 100 -6.39 0.12 13.07
CA GLN A 100 -6.12 1.43 13.64
C GLN A 100 -5.63 1.38 15.09
N ARG A 101 -5.98 0.42 15.92
CA ARG A 101 -5.59 0.35 17.35
C ARG A 101 -5.64 -1.06 17.93
N ALA A 102 -5.58 -2.05 17.07
CA ALA A 102 -5.72 -3.43 17.50
C ALA A 102 -4.66 -4.36 16.89
N GLY A 103 -3.55 -3.80 16.38
CA GLY A 103 -2.40 -4.52 15.86
C GLY A 103 -2.62 -5.08 14.47
N ILE A 104 -2.06 -6.26 14.22
CA ILE A 104 -2.07 -6.94 12.93
C ILE A 104 -2.80 -8.27 13.07
N ASN A 105 -3.64 -8.59 12.09
CA ASN A 105 -4.22 -9.91 11.93
C ASN A 105 -3.69 -10.57 10.66
N ALA A 106 -3.33 -11.84 10.76
CA ALA A 106 -2.97 -12.70 9.65
C ALA A 106 -4.11 -13.71 9.42
N TYR A 107 -4.85 -13.53 8.33
CA TYR A 107 -5.90 -14.48 7.94
C TYR A 107 -5.30 -15.55 7.05
N ASN A 108 -5.40 -16.81 7.47
CA ASN A 108 -4.93 -17.96 6.72
C ASN A 108 -6.05 -18.51 5.83
N TYR A 109 -5.85 -18.44 4.51
CA TYR A 109 -6.85 -18.91 3.53
C TYR A 109 -7.09 -20.41 3.55
N ALA A 110 -6.15 -21.21 4.07
CA ALA A 110 -6.24 -22.67 4.02
C ALA A 110 -7.20 -23.23 5.08
N ASN A 111 -7.29 -22.59 6.24
CA ASN A 111 -8.05 -23.09 7.39
C ASN A 111 -9.04 -22.08 7.97
N ASP A 112 -9.22 -20.92 7.30
CA ASP A 112 -10.17 -19.86 7.71
C ASP A 112 -9.92 -19.41 9.16
N SER A 113 -8.65 -19.18 9.53
CA SER A 113 -8.26 -18.80 10.87
C SER A 113 -7.48 -17.49 10.91
N PHE A 114 -7.50 -16.83 12.05
CA PHE A 114 -6.74 -15.60 12.31
C PHE A 114 -5.63 -15.86 13.33
N ILE A 115 -4.45 -15.31 13.07
CA ILE A 115 -3.36 -15.14 14.04
C ILE A 115 -3.20 -13.64 14.27
N THR A 116 -2.90 -13.26 15.51
CA THR A 116 -2.83 -11.85 15.89
C THR A 116 -1.47 -11.50 16.44
N TYR A 117 -0.95 -10.34 16.04
CA TYR A 117 0.27 -9.75 16.56
C TYR A 117 -0.06 -8.37 17.15
N ARG A 118 0.31 -8.17 18.41
CA ARG A 118 0.02 -6.96 19.16
C ARG A 118 1.24 -6.43 19.88
N HIS A 119 1.18 -5.14 20.23
CA HIS A 119 2.13 -4.53 21.13
C HIS A 119 2.05 -5.17 22.52
N ASN A 120 3.22 -5.43 23.10
CA ASN A 120 3.37 -5.94 24.47
C ASN A 120 4.54 -5.22 25.14
N GLU A 121 4.24 -4.37 26.12
CA GLU A 121 5.23 -3.57 26.86
C GLU A 121 6.33 -4.42 27.53
N ASN A 122 6.06 -5.70 27.82
CA ASN A 122 7.01 -6.62 28.43
C ASN A 122 7.83 -7.41 27.40
N ASN A 123 7.58 -7.23 26.09
CA ASN A 123 8.31 -7.90 25.03
C ASN A 123 8.82 -6.87 24.01
N PRO A 124 10.10 -6.48 24.05
CA PRO A 124 10.67 -5.50 23.13
C PRO A 124 10.75 -5.98 21.68
N GLU A 125 10.52 -7.27 21.41
CA GLU A 125 10.47 -7.86 20.07
C GLU A 125 9.01 -8.04 19.57
N SER A 126 8.02 -7.46 20.29
CA SER A 126 6.63 -7.39 19.83
C SER A 126 6.43 -6.19 18.90
N LEU A 127 5.28 -6.10 18.23
CA LEU A 127 4.88 -4.93 17.45
C LEU A 127 5.05 -3.63 18.27
N VAL A 128 5.68 -2.59 17.70
CA VAL A 128 6.02 -1.36 18.43
C VAL A 128 4.79 -0.57 18.90
N THR A 129 3.68 -0.71 18.20
CA THR A 129 2.37 -0.13 18.55
C THR A 129 1.25 -0.83 17.79
N ASP A 130 0.06 -0.84 18.36
CA ASP A 130 -1.13 -1.42 17.72
C ASP A 130 -1.74 -0.55 16.60
N ASP A 131 -1.21 0.65 16.36
CA ASP A 131 -1.71 1.58 15.32
C ASP A 131 -0.93 1.44 14.01
N VAL A 132 -1.43 0.59 13.12
CA VAL A 132 -0.78 0.21 11.86
C VAL A 132 -1.37 1.00 10.70
N THR A 133 -0.52 1.70 9.94
CA THR A 133 -0.94 2.48 8.76
C THR A 133 -0.80 1.72 7.45
N LYS A 134 0.29 0.92 7.31
CA LYS A 134 0.57 0.17 6.08
C LYS A 134 1.32 -1.11 6.39
N ILE A 135 1.05 -2.16 5.61
CA ILE A 135 1.82 -3.41 5.59
C ILE A 135 2.32 -3.60 4.17
N ILE A 136 3.60 -3.88 3.99
CA ILE A 136 4.22 -4.12 2.70
C ILE A 136 5.12 -5.36 2.74
N ALA A 137 5.20 -6.07 1.61
CA ALA A 137 6.13 -7.17 1.46
C ALA A 137 7.57 -6.68 1.39
N ALA A 138 8.45 -7.30 2.16
CA ALA A 138 9.88 -7.12 2.04
C ALA A 138 10.45 -8.03 0.93
N SER A 139 11.56 -7.63 0.34
CA SER A 139 12.20 -8.35 -0.78
C SER A 139 12.75 -9.73 -0.39
N ASP A 140 12.93 -9.98 0.90
CA ASP A 140 13.35 -11.27 1.47
C ASP A 140 12.20 -12.19 1.87
N GLY A 141 10.96 -11.79 1.59
CA GLY A 141 9.74 -12.55 1.90
C GLY A 141 9.13 -12.24 3.27
N ASN A 142 9.75 -11.41 4.09
CA ASN A 142 9.23 -10.89 5.34
C ASN A 142 8.34 -9.65 5.14
N LEU A 143 8.06 -8.87 6.18
CA LEU A 143 7.17 -7.71 6.08
C LEU A 143 7.80 -6.45 6.69
N TRP A 144 7.44 -5.30 6.13
CA TRP A 144 7.59 -4.00 6.73
C TRP A 144 6.23 -3.51 7.20
N ILE A 145 6.16 -3.01 8.44
CA ILE A 145 4.95 -2.53 9.07
C ILE A 145 5.13 -1.06 9.39
N CYS A 146 4.42 -0.20 8.69
CA CYS A 146 4.39 1.23 8.98
C CYS A 146 3.41 1.52 10.11
N THR A 147 3.78 2.42 11.01
CA THR A 147 2.95 2.82 12.14
C THR A 147 2.76 4.33 12.18
N TYR A 148 1.67 4.78 12.77
CA TYR A 148 1.34 6.21 12.76
C TYR A 148 2.25 7.05 13.66
N TRP A 149 2.73 6.48 14.79
CA TRP A 149 3.46 7.26 15.81
C TRP A 149 4.83 6.68 16.22
N LYS A 150 5.17 5.48 15.76
CA LYS A 150 6.32 4.73 16.30
C LYS A 150 7.33 4.28 15.26
N GLY A 151 7.23 4.80 14.02
CA GLY A 151 8.16 4.48 12.94
C GLY A 151 7.76 3.26 12.14
N VAL A 152 8.73 2.45 11.76
CA VAL A 152 8.55 1.25 10.93
C VAL A 152 9.12 0.04 11.65
N ASP A 153 8.36 -1.06 11.63
CA ASP A 153 8.82 -2.35 12.10
C ASP A 153 9.17 -3.26 10.92
N TYR A 154 10.23 -4.01 11.06
CA TYR A 154 10.51 -5.18 10.25
C TYR A 154 10.03 -6.42 11.00
N PHE A 155 9.15 -7.19 10.37
CA PHE A 155 8.58 -8.41 10.93
C PHE A 155 9.17 -9.64 10.26
N ASP A 156 9.91 -10.44 11.02
CA ASP A 156 10.39 -11.74 10.63
C ASP A 156 9.28 -12.77 10.82
N LYS A 157 8.74 -13.28 9.71
CA LYS A 157 7.62 -14.25 9.71
C LYS A 157 8.02 -15.61 10.28
N GLN A 158 9.29 -15.98 10.23
CA GLN A 158 9.78 -17.26 10.72
C GLN A 158 9.88 -17.29 12.25
N THR A 159 10.37 -16.21 12.83
CA THR A 159 10.55 -16.09 14.30
C THR A 159 9.35 -15.46 14.99
N GLY A 160 8.54 -14.68 14.26
CA GLY A 160 7.43 -13.90 14.80
C GLY A 160 7.89 -12.65 15.55
N GLN A 161 9.15 -12.23 15.36
CA GLN A 161 9.77 -11.09 16.05
C GLN A 161 9.75 -9.83 15.21
N PHE A 162 9.73 -8.68 15.89
CA PHE A 162 9.77 -7.36 15.28
C PHE A 162 11.09 -6.66 15.60
N THR A 163 11.65 -5.97 14.61
CA THR A 163 12.79 -5.05 14.75
C THR A 163 12.32 -3.64 14.44
N HIS A 164 12.61 -2.69 15.33
CA HIS A 164 12.09 -1.32 15.25
C HIS A 164 13.07 -0.37 14.59
N TYR A 165 12.57 0.47 13.67
CA TYR A 165 13.28 1.55 12.98
C TYR A 165 12.53 2.87 13.23
N ASN A 166 13.07 3.70 14.10
CA ASN A 166 12.46 4.95 14.53
C ASN A 166 13.52 5.97 14.99
N THR A 167 13.10 7.11 15.49
CA THR A 167 14.00 8.17 15.95
C THR A 167 14.88 7.77 17.14
N GLU A 168 14.56 6.71 17.87
CA GLU A 168 15.33 6.21 19.01
C GLU A 168 16.38 5.18 18.57
N THR A 169 16.07 4.38 17.53
CA THR A 169 16.91 3.25 17.08
C THR A 169 17.76 3.57 15.87
N VAL A 170 17.42 4.63 15.11
CA VAL A 170 18.11 5.05 13.88
C VAL A 170 18.48 6.54 13.97
N PRO A 171 19.75 6.89 14.12
CA PRO A 171 20.19 8.27 14.14
C PRO A 171 19.79 9.02 12.85
N GLY A 172 19.15 10.18 13.00
CA GLY A 172 18.73 11.00 11.87
C GLY A 172 17.41 10.57 11.23
N PHE A 173 16.67 9.60 11.79
CA PHE A 173 15.34 9.26 11.31
C PHE A 173 14.40 10.48 11.42
N ALA A 174 13.78 10.88 10.29
CA ALA A 174 13.14 12.19 10.18
C ALA A 174 11.91 12.36 11.09
N SER A 175 11.07 11.35 11.18
CA SER A 175 9.83 11.35 11.97
C SER A 175 9.33 9.92 12.16
N ASN A 176 8.69 9.68 13.30
CA ASN A 176 8.02 8.41 13.58
C ASN A 176 6.61 8.31 12.98
N HIS A 177 6.11 9.39 12.37
CA HIS A 177 4.80 9.43 11.73
C HIS A 177 4.90 8.92 10.30
N ILE A 178 4.60 7.63 10.08
CA ILE A 178 4.74 7.00 8.77
C ILE A 178 3.37 6.75 8.15
N TRP A 179 3.21 7.23 6.92
CA TRP A 179 1.99 6.99 6.15
C TRP A 179 2.16 5.87 5.13
N SER A 180 3.28 5.83 4.48
CA SER A 180 3.56 4.87 3.43
C SER A 180 5.04 4.53 3.36
N ALA A 181 5.37 3.31 2.96
CA ALA A 181 6.71 2.91 2.60
C ALA A 181 6.69 1.89 1.47
N ILE A 182 7.85 1.68 0.83
CA ILE A 182 8.09 0.57 -0.10
C ILE A 182 9.47 -0.01 0.13
N ASP A 183 9.61 -1.30 -0.05
CA ASP A 183 10.91 -1.96 -0.13
C ASP A 183 11.58 -1.61 -1.47
N GLY A 184 12.69 -0.89 -1.39
CA GLY A 184 13.48 -0.49 -2.55
C GLY A 184 14.28 -1.63 -3.17
N GLY A 185 14.45 -2.73 -2.43
CA GLY A 185 15.45 -3.77 -2.70
C GLY A 185 16.84 -3.35 -2.23
N ASN A 186 17.79 -4.28 -2.28
CA ASN A 186 19.19 -4.06 -1.91
C ASN A 186 19.41 -3.48 -0.50
N GLY A 187 18.47 -3.75 0.44
CA GLY A 187 18.53 -3.26 1.81
C GLY A 187 18.17 -1.78 1.97
N LEU A 188 17.41 -1.22 1.04
CA LEU A 188 16.87 0.14 1.11
C LEU A 188 15.36 0.11 1.38
N LEU A 189 14.91 0.96 2.30
CA LEU A 189 13.50 1.25 2.52
C LEU A 189 13.23 2.71 2.19
N TYR A 190 12.26 2.95 1.32
CA TYR A 190 11.77 4.28 0.95
C TYR A 190 10.55 4.61 1.80
N ILE A 191 10.59 5.72 2.54
CA ILE A 191 9.62 6.04 3.59
C ILE A 191 8.98 7.40 3.32
N GLY A 192 7.65 7.45 3.29
CA GLY A 192 6.85 8.66 3.25
C GLY A 192 6.36 9.03 4.65
N HIS A 193 6.78 10.21 5.13
CA HIS A 193 6.37 10.74 6.42
C HIS A 193 5.14 11.64 6.29
N VAL A 194 4.33 11.67 7.33
CA VAL A 194 3.14 12.56 7.42
C VAL A 194 3.54 14.05 7.42
N ASP A 195 4.73 14.37 7.97
CA ASP A 195 5.11 15.75 8.32
C ASP A 195 6.55 16.14 7.95
N ARG A 196 7.39 15.19 7.52
CA ARG A 196 8.83 15.37 7.32
C ARG A 196 9.34 14.95 5.96
N GLY A 197 8.46 14.87 4.96
CA GLY A 197 8.82 14.56 3.60
C GLY A 197 9.13 13.10 3.37
N PHE A 198 10.20 12.82 2.67
CA PHE A 198 10.59 11.50 2.19
C PHE A 198 11.96 11.11 2.71
N SER A 199 12.14 9.85 3.08
CA SER A 199 13.42 9.32 3.56
C SER A 199 13.82 8.03 2.85
N ILE A 200 15.13 7.83 2.74
CA ILE A 200 15.73 6.57 2.29
C ILE A 200 16.52 6.01 3.46
N LEU A 201 16.11 4.89 3.99
CA LEU A 201 16.78 4.16 5.06
C LEU A 201 17.64 3.04 4.46
N SER A 202 18.95 3.04 4.74
CA SER A 202 19.81 1.87 4.58
C SER A 202 19.67 0.98 5.81
N ILE A 203 19.11 -0.20 5.62
CA ILE A 203 18.80 -1.14 6.71
C ILE A 203 20.09 -1.67 7.34
N LYS A 204 21.07 -2.01 6.49
CA LYS A 204 22.35 -2.58 6.91
C LYS A 204 23.15 -1.63 7.78
N ASP A 205 23.25 -0.37 7.36
CA ASP A 205 24.13 0.62 7.99
C ASP A 205 23.38 1.47 9.02
N LYS A 206 22.05 1.35 9.09
CA LYS A 206 21.15 2.21 9.88
C LYS A 206 21.37 3.69 9.62
N THR A 207 21.64 4.06 8.35
CA THR A 207 21.79 5.44 7.91
C THR A 207 20.56 5.90 7.18
N VAL A 208 20.20 7.18 7.31
CA VAL A 208 19.02 7.77 6.69
C VAL A 208 19.40 8.99 5.88
N LYS A 209 18.83 9.10 4.71
CA LYS A 209 18.85 10.30 3.91
C LYS A 209 17.44 10.89 3.82
N ASN A 210 17.29 12.16 4.20
CA ASN A 210 16.01 12.84 4.30
C ASN A 210 15.89 13.89 3.20
N PHE A 211 14.68 14.01 2.62
CA PHE A 211 14.32 14.97 1.59
C PHE A 211 13.05 15.71 2.02
N THR A 212 13.13 17.03 2.00
CA THR A 212 12.02 17.91 2.38
C THR A 212 11.64 18.85 1.24
N HIS A 213 10.47 19.47 1.37
CA HIS A 213 10.10 20.57 0.50
C HIS A 213 10.98 21.79 0.77
N GLU A 214 11.69 22.25 -0.26
CA GLU A 214 12.55 23.43 -0.24
C GLU A 214 12.02 24.45 -1.25
N PRO A 215 11.31 25.51 -0.81
CA PRO A 215 10.62 26.44 -1.71
C PRO A 215 11.52 27.14 -2.74
N GLN A 216 12.81 27.28 -2.41
CA GLN A 216 13.80 27.94 -3.27
C GLN A 216 14.63 26.96 -4.10
N THR A 217 14.44 25.65 -3.91
CA THR A 217 15.21 24.61 -4.59
C THR A 217 14.37 23.97 -5.68
N PRO A 218 14.72 24.20 -6.96
CA PRO A 218 14.08 23.49 -8.07
C PRO A 218 14.23 21.97 -7.88
N ASN A 219 13.20 21.22 -8.25
CA ASN A 219 13.18 19.74 -8.14
C ASN A 219 13.29 19.21 -6.70
N SER A 220 12.89 19.99 -5.69
CA SER A 220 12.59 19.48 -4.35
C SER A 220 11.20 18.86 -4.30
N LEU A 221 10.85 18.21 -3.18
CA LEU A 221 9.48 17.69 -2.96
C LEU A 221 8.45 18.83 -3.10
N PRO A 222 7.25 18.56 -3.67
CA PRO A 222 6.17 19.56 -3.73
C PRO A 222 5.63 19.95 -2.35
N GLY A 223 5.61 19.00 -1.41
CA GLY A 223 5.13 19.18 -0.04
C GLY A 223 5.78 18.18 0.92
N ASN A 224 5.70 18.46 2.24
CA ASN A 224 6.30 17.62 3.26
C ASN A 224 5.35 16.52 3.78
N GLU A 225 4.08 16.54 3.44
CA GLU A 225 3.16 15.46 3.72
C GLU A 225 3.21 14.45 2.56
N VAL A 226 3.94 13.34 2.74
CA VAL A 226 4.00 12.26 1.76
C VAL A 226 2.90 11.25 2.05
N THR A 227 1.93 11.18 1.18
CA THR A 227 0.71 10.36 1.34
C THR A 227 0.88 8.95 0.81
N CYS A 228 1.66 8.78 -0.28
CA CYS A 228 1.96 7.47 -0.83
C CYS A 228 3.34 7.43 -1.49
N VAL A 229 3.96 6.27 -1.44
CA VAL A 229 5.17 5.93 -2.19
C VAL A 229 4.85 4.67 -2.99
N TYR A 230 5.19 4.66 -4.28
CA TYR A 230 4.87 3.57 -5.19
C TYR A 230 6.04 3.27 -6.13
N LYS A 231 6.36 1.98 -6.33
CA LYS A 231 7.33 1.52 -7.31
C LYS A 231 6.58 0.89 -8.49
N ASP A 232 6.76 1.44 -9.68
CA ASP A 232 6.13 0.90 -10.87
C ASP A 232 6.86 -0.35 -11.41
N LYS A 233 6.28 -1.02 -12.42
CA LYS A 233 6.86 -2.21 -13.05
C LYS A 233 8.20 -1.96 -13.75
N SER A 234 8.51 -0.71 -14.06
CA SER A 234 9.80 -0.29 -14.63
C SER A 234 10.85 0.01 -13.56
N GLY A 235 10.45 -0.03 -12.28
CA GLY A 235 11.32 0.27 -11.13
C GLY A 235 11.38 1.75 -10.75
N ASN A 236 10.57 2.62 -11.38
CA ASN A 236 10.49 4.02 -11.03
C ASN A 236 9.80 4.21 -9.68
N ILE A 237 10.30 5.16 -8.89
CA ILE A 237 9.75 5.51 -7.57
C ILE A 237 8.90 6.76 -7.68
N TRP A 238 7.61 6.60 -7.52
CA TRP A 238 6.62 7.65 -7.52
C TRP A 238 6.27 8.08 -6.10
N ILE A 239 6.20 9.37 -5.87
CA ILE A 239 5.89 9.93 -4.55
C ILE A 239 4.70 10.88 -4.69
N GLY A 240 3.61 10.53 -4.01
CA GLY A 240 2.44 11.39 -3.86
C GLY A 240 2.54 12.21 -2.60
N THR A 241 2.17 13.48 -2.69
CA THR A 241 2.17 14.43 -1.58
C THR A 241 0.83 15.14 -1.45
N ASP A 242 0.67 15.97 -0.43
CA ASP A 242 -0.46 16.91 -0.29
C ASP A 242 -0.54 17.94 -1.41
N ARG A 243 0.52 18.09 -2.23
CA ARG A 243 0.66 19.13 -3.27
C ARG A 243 1.03 18.58 -4.64
N GLY A 244 0.85 17.31 -4.89
CA GLY A 244 1.07 16.70 -6.19
C GLY A 244 1.90 15.44 -6.16
N VAL A 245 2.27 14.95 -7.36
CA VAL A 245 3.05 13.75 -7.57
C VAL A 245 4.39 14.06 -8.24
N VAL A 246 5.43 13.36 -7.82
CA VAL A 246 6.77 13.46 -8.42
C VAL A 246 7.36 12.09 -8.66
N LEU A 247 8.26 12.01 -9.62
CA LEU A 247 9.14 10.88 -9.83
C LEU A 247 10.48 11.15 -9.12
N PHE A 248 10.91 10.25 -8.26
CA PHE A 248 12.21 10.32 -7.62
C PHE A 248 13.30 9.76 -8.53
N ASN A 249 14.36 10.52 -8.73
CA ASN A 249 15.57 10.09 -9.41
C ASN A 249 16.65 9.75 -8.36
N PRO A 250 16.95 8.45 -8.12
CA PRO A 250 17.91 8.04 -7.12
C PRO A 250 19.35 8.48 -7.41
N GLU A 251 19.73 8.57 -8.69
CA GLU A 251 21.11 8.93 -9.10
C GLU A 251 21.38 10.42 -8.88
N ALA A 252 20.42 11.28 -9.26
CA ALA A 252 20.53 12.72 -9.10
C ALA A 252 20.03 13.20 -7.72
N GLU A 253 19.39 12.32 -6.94
CA GLU A 253 18.76 12.62 -5.65
C GLU A 253 17.78 13.78 -5.72
N SER A 254 17.02 13.84 -6.79
CA SER A 254 16.11 14.93 -7.13
C SER A 254 14.74 14.42 -7.53
N PHE A 255 13.76 15.33 -7.55
CA PHE A 255 12.38 15.01 -7.87
C PHE A 255 12.00 15.65 -9.19
N ILE A 256 11.42 14.87 -10.07
CA ILE A 256 10.92 15.31 -11.37
C ILE A 256 9.41 15.47 -11.24
N PRO A 257 8.88 16.70 -11.32
CA PRO A 257 7.44 16.91 -11.29
C PRO A 257 6.78 16.15 -12.45
N PHE A 258 5.69 15.49 -12.16
CA PHE A 258 4.86 14.91 -13.20
C PHE A 258 4.02 16.04 -13.80
N ASP A 259 4.42 16.49 -14.98
CA ASP A 259 3.71 17.53 -15.73
C ASP A 259 2.64 16.87 -16.60
N ASP A 260 1.43 16.80 -16.09
CA ASP A 260 0.27 16.54 -16.90
C ASP A 260 -0.30 17.87 -17.40
N LYS A 261 -0.37 18.02 -18.71
CA LYS A 261 -0.95 19.19 -19.40
C LYS A 261 -2.40 19.49 -19.00
N THR A 262 -3.02 18.63 -18.19
CA THR A 262 -4.38 18.77 -17.66
C THR A 262 -4.48 19.50 -16.33
N ASN A 263 -3.38 19.92 -15.70
CA ASN A 263 -3.30 20.57 -14.39
C ASN A 263 -3.97 19.77 -13.23
N CYS A 264 -4.17 18.48 -13.37
CA CYS A 264 -4.82 17.65 -12.34
C CYS A 264 -3.95 17.37 -11.11
N ILE A 265 -2.67 17.78 -11.10
CA ILE A 265 -1.67 17.23 -10.18
C ILE A 265 -1.19 18.20 -9.09
N SER A 266 -1.80 19.36 -8.96
CA SER A 266 -1.54 20.28 -7.84
C SER A 266 -2.43 20.02 -6.61
N TYR A 267 -3.04 18.84 -6.55
CA TYR A 267 -3.92 18.42 -5.45
C TYR A 267 -3.32 17.28 -4.66
N ARG A 268 -3.86 17.03 -3.47
CA ARG A 268 -3.50 15.91 -2.62
C ARG A 268 -3.67 14.58 -3.35
N VAL A 269 -2.60 13.80 -3.43
CA VAL A 269 -2.58 12.46 -4.01
C VAL A 269 -2.78 11.44 -2.90
N TYR A 270 -3.79 10.60 -3.00
CA TYR A 270 -4.09 9.60 -1.96
C TYR A 270 -3.45 8.25 -2.24
N ASP A 271 -3.39 7.83 -3.51
CA ASP A 271 -2.77 6.57 -3.92
C ASP A 271 -2.30 6.67 -5.38
N ILE A 272 -1.32 5.86 -5.72
CA ILE A 272 -0.76 5.71 -7.08
C ILE A 272 -0.79 4.24 -7.44
N ARG A 273 -1.36 3.91 -8.61
CA ARG A 273 -1.47 2.55 -9.13
C ARG A 273 -1.15 2.51 -10.60
N GLN A 274 -0.49 1.45 -11.03
CA GLN A 274 -0.32 1.14 -12.44
C GLN A 274 -1.38 0.12 -12.87
N LEU A 275 -2.09 0.43 -13.94
CA LEU A 275 -2.99 -0.53 -14.60
C LEU A 275 -2.18 -1.52 -15.45
N ASP A 276 -2.69 -2.74 -15.57
CA ASP A 276 -2.12 -3.80 -16.42
C ASP A 276 -2.46 -3.59 -17.91
#